data_a2788eed142a88ff11801717f832e72f
#
_entry.id   a2788eed142a88ff11801717f832e72f
#
_cell.length_a   1.000
_cell.length_b   1.000
_cell.length_c   1.000
_cell.angle_alpha   90.00
_cell.angle_beta   90.00
_cell.angle_gamma   90.00
#
_symmetry.space_group_name_H-M   'P 1'
#
loop_
_entity.id
_entity.type
_entity.pdbx_description
1 polymer ?
#
loop_
_entity_poly.entity_id
_entity_poly.type
_entity_poly.pdbx_seq_one_letter_code
_entity_poly.pdbx_strand_id
1 'polypeptide(L)'
;MKKSVLFLLGKWTVGGVERVTVVVANELVRRGWTVTISAFEFINRSLLQGLDSSIFVCELDKGRLSTANSRELSRIIQERNVSVIINQWCVPYSTTRFIREAIGGRDVRLIAFNHTQPNMNGRIQNATSPIAKLFYRLVSSINARLVYARSDAYVILSSCFVNVFERFICSKHLGKLHVIPNPLTLRPIEATQKENVIIYVGRLSETDKKVSRVISIWRLLAPKHNDWKLVVVGDGPDRARYENSARGLERIEFVGFVNPESWYARAKLLLLTSDLEGFGLVLVEAMASGCVPVALGSYPAVFDIVKDNCGKVIPTPFNVERFASEVALLMDDERKLSAFVENALRWSQAFSVDSVVDKYEALFEKLLSKKVQSASPTQC
;
A
#
# COMPACT_ATOMS: atom_id res chain seq x y z
N MET A 1 -27.26 -10.01 -9.32
CA MET A 1 -26.76 -8.68 -8.83
C MET A 1 -25.91 -8.06 -9.93
N LYS A 2 -26.01 -6.73 -10.14
CA LYS A 2 -25.12 -6.05 -11.10
C LYS A 2 -23.73 -5.98 -10.48
N LYS A 3 -22.73 -6.62 -11.10
CA LYS A 3 -21.33 -6.60 -10.69
C LYS A 3 -20.63 -5.39 -11.34
N SER A 4 -20.79 -4.18 -10.77
CA SER A 4 -20.17 -2.98 -11.31
C SER A 4 -19.52 -2.16 -10.18
N VAL A 5 -18.23 -1.84 -10.34
CA VAL A 5 -17.42 -1.10 -9.36
C VAL A 5 -16.76 0.12 -9.99
N LEU A 6 -16.71 1.20 -9.22
CA LEU A 6 -16.00 2.42 -9.57
C LEU A 6 -14.91 2.71 -8.53
N PHE A 7 -13.66 2.81 -8.98
CA PHE A 7 -12.54 3.32 -8.19
C PHE A 7 -12.42 4.82 -8.38
N LEU A 8 -12.48 5.58 -7.30
CA LEU A 8 -12.31 7.03 -7.30
C LEU A 8 -11.01 7.43 -6.60
N LEU A 9 -10.14 8.12 -7.35
CA LEU A 9 -8.84 8.61 -6.88
C LEU A 9 -8.81 10.15 -6.91
N GLY A 10 -8.02 10.75 -6.02
CA GLY A 10 -7.75 12.18 -6.06
C GLY A 10 -6.85 12.55 -7.24
N LYS A 11 -5.71 11.86 -7.33
CA LYS A 11 -4.73 12.00 -8.41
C LYS A 11 -4.31 10.62 -8.88
N TRP A 12 -4.03 10.50 -10.17
CA TRP A 12 -3.43 9.31 -10.75
C TRP A 12 -1.96 9.60 -11.08
N THR A 13 -1.07 8.90 -10.41
CA THR A 13 0.39 9.04 -10.55
C THR A 13 1.04 7.69 -10.91
N VAL A 14 2.30 7.46 -10.49
CA VAL A 14 2.98 6.16 -10.59
C VAL A 14 3.31 5.69 -9.18
N GLY A 15 2.30 5.64 -8.32
CA GLY A 15 2.44 5.24 -6.92
C GLY A 15 1.98 3.80 -6.65
N GLY A 16 2.08 3.41 -5.38
CA GLY A 16 1.62 2.09 -4.94
C GLY A 16 0.09 1.92 -5.04
N VAL A 17 -0.67 2.98 -4.81
CA VAL A 17 -2.15 2.95 -4.86
C VAL A 17 -2.62 2.68 -6.28
N GLU A 18 -2.03 3.36 -7.27
CA GLU A 18 -2.37 3.20 -8.67
C GLU A 18 -1.99 1.81 -9.18
N ARG A 19 -0.79 1.31 -8.82
CA ARG A 19 -0.37 -0.06 -9.17
C ARG A 19 -1.32 -1.11 -8.58
N VAL A 20 -1.70 -0.96 -7.31
CA VAL A 20 -2.72 -1.82 -6.67
C VAL A 20 -4.05 -1.72 -7.41
N THR A 21 -4.47 -0.50 -7.79
CA THR A 21 -5.72 -0.29 -8.52
C THR A 21 -5.71 -1.03 -9.86
N VAL A 22 -4.61 -0.96 -10.62
CA VAL A 22 -4.48 -1.65 -11.91
C VAL A 22 -4.66 -3.16 -11.74
N VAL A 23 -3.93 -3.79 -10.81
CA VAL A 23 -4.00 -5.25 -10.67
C VAL A 23 -5.35 -5.72 -10.13
N VAL A 24 -5.95 -5.00 -9.18
CA VAL A 24 -7.28 -5.32 -8.64
C VAL A 24 -8.36 -5.10 -9.69
N ALA A 25 -8.30 -4.02 -10.46
CA ALA A 25 -9.26 -3.71 -11.52
C ALA A 25 -9.26 -4.78 -12.62
N ASN A 26 -8.08 -5.17 -13.10
CA ASN A 26 -7.94 -6.22 -14.11
C ASN A 26 -8.47 -7.56 -13.61
N GLU A 27 -8.17 -7.94 -12.37
CA GLU A 27 -8.64 -9.18 -11.80
C GLU A 27 -10.18 -9.18 -11.61
N LEU A 28 -10.75 -8.05 -11.20
CA LEU A 28 -12.21 -7.91 -11.12
C LEU A 28 -12.87 -8.04 -12.49
N VAL A 29 -12.27 -7.49 -13.56
CA VAL A 29 -12.75 -7.70 -14.93
C VAL A 29 -12.70 -9.19 -15.29
N ARG A 30 -11.59 -9.88 -15.01
CA ARG A 30 -11.45 -11.33 -15.25
C ARG A 30 -12.54 -12.14 -14.55
N ARG A 31 -13.03 -11.65 -13.39
CA ARG A 31 -14.12 -12.25 -12.60
C ARG A 31 -15.52 -11.78 -13.00
N GLY A 32 -15.62 -11.04 -14.11
CA GLY A 32 -16.90 -10.61 -14.70
C GLY A 32 -17.48 -9.34 -14.08
N TRP A 33 -16.67 -8.51 -13.40
CA TRP A 33 -17.08 -7.19 -12.97
C TRP A 33 -16.94 -6.16 -14.08
N THR A 34 -17.90 -5.24 -14.19
CA THR A 34 -17.72 -4.00 -14.96
C THR A 34 -16.95 -3.03 -14.10
N VAL A 35 -15.78 -2.58 -14.56
CA VAL A 35 -14.91 -1.71 -13.80
C VAL A 35 -14.83 -0.32 -14.43
N THR A 36 -14.92 0.70 -13.58
CA THR A 36 -14.71 2.11 -13.93
C THR A 36 -13.60 2.67 -13.03
N ILE A 37 -12.69 3.43 -13.60
CA ILE A 37 -11.67 4.19 -12.86
C ILE A 37 -11.90 5.67 -13.13
N SER A 38 -12.06 6.45 -12.06
CA SER A 38 -12.20 7.90 -12.16
C SER A 38 -11.15 8.58 -11.26
N ALA A 39 -10.53 9.64 -11.77
CA ALA A 39 -9.65 10.50 -10.99
C ALA A 39 -9.92 11.96 -11.32
N PHE A 40 -9.64 12.86 -10.34
CA PHE A 40 -9.76 14.30 -10.59
C PHE A 40 -8.60 14.82 -11.44
N GLU A 41 -7.47 14.12 -11.46
CA GLU A 41 -6.29 14.52 -12.24
C GLU A 41 -5.43 13.31 -12.60
N PHE A 42 -5.12 13.13 -13.88
CA PHE A 42 -4.16 12.14 -14.36
C PHE A 42 -2.82 12.82 -14.64
N ILE A 43 -1.92 12.82 -13.64
CA ILE A 43 -0.57 13.42 -13.74
C ILE A 43 0.33 12.55 -14.62
N ASN A 44 0.26 11.22 -14.45
CA ASN A 44 1.03 10.28 -15.27
C ASN A 44 0.13 9.13 -15.70
N ARG A 45 0.05 8.93 -17.02
CA ARG A 45 -0.85 7.94 -17.63
C ARG A 45 -0.18 6.60 -17.98
N SER A 46 1.11 6.41 -17.67
CA SER A 46 1.85 5.20 -18.06
C SER A 46 1.22 3.91 -17.54
N LEU A 47 0.72 3.90 -16.32
CA LEU A 47 0.05 2.73 -15.74
C LEU A 47 -1.30 2.38 -16.39
N LEU A 48 -1.93 3.32 -17.12
CA LEU A 48 -3.17 3.03 -17.85
C LEU A 48 -2.98 2.01 -18.97
N GLN A 49 -1.76 1.91 -19.52
CA GLN A 49 -1.42 0.91 -20.55
C GLN A 49 -1.51 -0.54 -20.03
N GLY A 50 -1.43 -0.73 -18.70
CA GLY A 50 -1.58 -2.04 -18.06
C GLY A 50 -3.02 -2.42 -17.74
N LEU A 51 -4.01 -1.56 -18.04
CA LEU A 51 -5.43 -1.84 -17.80
C LEU A 51 -6.03 -2.69 -18.93
N ASP A 52 -6.95 -3.56 -18.56
CA ASP A 52 -7.81 -4.26 -19.51
C ASP A 52 -8.62 -3.25 -20.33
N SER A 53 -8.74 -3.50 -21.63
CA SER A 53 -9.40 -2.58 -22.58
C SER A 53 -10.88 -2.34 -22.30
N SER A 54 -11.54 -3.20 -21.55
CA SER A 54 -12.95 -3.04 -21.14
C SER A 54 -13.14 -2.05 -19.98
N ILE A 55 -12.06 -1.69 -19.27
CA ILE A 55 -12.13 -0.75 -18.16
C ILE A 55 -12.36 0.67 -18.69
N PHE A 56 -13.45 1.27 -18.22
CA PHE A 56 -13.73 2.67 -18.55
C PHE A 56 -12.93 3.61 -17.63
N VAL A 57 -12.15 4.50 -18.24
CA VAL A 57 -11.34 5.50 -17.51
C VAL A 57 -11.87 6.90 -17.82
N CYS A 58 -12.14 7.69 -16.78
CA CYS A 58 -12.58 9.07 -16.95
C CYS A 58 -11.88 10.03 -15.99
N GLU A 59 -11.57 11.23 -16.49
CA GLU A 59 -11.02 12.34 -15.71
C GLU A 59 -12.14 13.30 -15.34
N LEU A 60 -12.22 13.65 -14.06
CA LEU A 60 -13.07 14.70 -13.56
C LEU A 60 -12.31 16.05 -13.65
N ASP A 61 -12.97 17.17 -13.33
CA ASP A 61 -12.29 18.47 -13.36
C ASP A 61 -11.23 18.56 -12.25
N LYS A 62 -10.05 19.09 -12.58
CA LYS A 62 -8.84 19.11 -11.75
C LYS A 62 -9.09 19.51 -10.31
N GLY A 63 -9.00 18.53 -9.40
CA GLY A 63 -8.97 18.70 -7.95
C GLY A 63 -10.18 19.37 -7.30
N ARG A 64 -11.28 19.62 -8.01
CA ARG A 64 -12.43 20.38 -7.53
C ARG A 64 -13.59 19.46 -7.14
N LEU A 65 -14.03 19.59 -5.90
CA LEU A 65 -15.28 18.98 -5.43
C LEU A 65 -16.48 19.89 -5.76
N SER A 66 -16.66 20.19 -7.06
CA SER A 66 -17.68 21.10 -7.56
C SER A 66 -19.01 20.41 -7.83
N THR A 67 -20.09 21.20 -7.93
CA THR A 67 -21.41 20.71 -8.34
C THR A 67 -21.38 20.12 -9.75
N ALA A 68 -20.56 20.67 -10.65
CA ALA A 68 -20.40 20.14 -12.01
C ALA A 68 -19.80 18.72 -11.97
N ASN A 69 -18.74 18.50 -11.19
CA ASN A 69 -18.15 17.17 -11.01
C ASN A 69 -19.07 16.21 -10.28
N SER A 70 -19.90 16.70 -9.34
CA SER A 70 -20.90 15.87 -8.70
C SER A 70 -21.96 15.37 -9.67
N ARG A 71 -22.40 16.23 -10.59
CA ARG A 71 -23.32 15.84 -11.69
C ARG A 71 -22.66 14.85 -12.66
N GLU A 72 -21.41 15.08 -13.04
CA GLU A 72 -20.69 14.17 -13.92
C GLU A 72 -20.48 12.80 -13.29
N LEU A 73 -20.05 12.75 -12.01
CA LEU A 73 -19.94 11.50 -11.27
C LEU A 73 -21.30 10.79 -11.15
N SER A 74 -22.39 11.55 -10.93
CA SER A 74 -23.77 11.04 -10.90
C SER A 74 -24.18 10.43 -12.25
N ARG A 75 -23.80 11.05 -13.37
CA ARG A 75 -24.03 10.54 -14.73
C ARG A 75 -23.28 9.23 -14.95
N ILE A 76 -21.99 9.17 -14.60
CA ILE A 76 -21.17 7.96 -14.71
C ILE A 76 -21.77 6.81 -13.88
N ILE A 77 -22.16 7.09 -12.62
CA ILE A 77 -22.83 6.10 -11.75
C ILE A 77 -24.04 5.50 -12.44
N GLN A 78 -24.86 6.32 -13.08
CA GLN A 78 -26.07 5.90 -13.77
C GLN A 78 -25.78 5.11 -15.05
N GLU A 79 -24.98 5.66 -15.95
CA GLU A 79 -24.67 5.06 -17.26
C GLU A 79 -23.93 3.72 -17.14
N ARG A 80 -23.01 3.63 -16.15
CA ARG A 80 -22.23 2.42 -15.87
C ARG A 80 -22.92 1.46 -14.91
N ASN A 81 -24.13 1.80 -14.44
CA ASN A 81 -24.87 1.00 -13.47
C ASN A 81 -24.04 0.61 -12.23
N VAL A 82 -23.24 1.56 -11.72
CA VAL A 82 -22.32 1.32 -10.60
C VAL A 82 -23.09 0.85 -9.37
N SER A 83 -22.64 -0.24 -8.77
CA SER A 83 -23.21 -0.79 -7.53
C SER A 83 -22.31 -0.56 -6.30
N VAL A 84 -21.00 -0.41 -6.53
CA VAL A 84 -20.01 -0.15 -5.48
C VAL A 84 -19.06 0.96 -5.91
N ILE A 85 -18.81 1.91 -5.01
CA ILE A 85 -17.75 2.92 -5.19
C ILE A 85 -16.68 2.69 -4.14
N ILE A 86 -15.43 2.57 -4.58
CA ILE A 86 -14.25 2.53 -3.73
C ILE A 86 -13.60 3.92 -3.75
N ASN A 87 -13.76 4.66 -2.65
CA ASN A 87 -13.10 5.94 -2.46
C ASN A 87 -11.67 5.71 -1.94
N GLN A 88 -10.70 5.75 -2.84
CA GLN A 88 -9.28 5.62 -2.48
C GLN A 88 -8.67 6.96 -2.02
N TRP A 89 -9.40 8.05 -2.17
CA TRP A 89 -9.07 9.36 -1.59
C TRP A 89 -9.97 9.63 -0.39
N CYS A 90 -9.92 8.73 0.61
CA CYS A 90 -10.88 8.72 1.72
C CYS A 90 -10.75 9.92 2.67
N VAL A 91 -9.66 10.65 2.63
CA VAL A 91 -9.46 11.88 3.43
C VAL A 91 -9.20 13.04 2.47
N PRO A 92 -9.90 14.18 2.59
CA PRO A 92 -10.78 14.66 3.67
C PRO A 92 -12.24 14.18 3.52
N TYR A 93 -13.04 14.38 4.60
CA TYR A 93 -14.47 14.06 4.62
C TYR A 93 -15.29 14.72 3.51
N SER A 94 -14.86 15.89 3.02
CA SER A 94 -15.50 16.56 1.88
C SER A 94 -15.62 15.68 0.64
N THR A 95 -14.65 14.78 0.41
CA THR A 95 -14.70 13.80 -0.69
C THR A 95 -15.83 12.79 -0.47
N THR A 96 -15.98 12.27 0.74
CA THR A 96 -17.08 11.35 1.09
C THR A 96 -18.44 12.02 0.92
N ARG A 97 -18.58 13.28 1.34
CA ARG A 97 -19.80 14.08 1.16
C ARG A 97 -20.10 14.27 -0.32
N PHE A 98 -19.13 14.68 -1.11
CA PHE A 98 -19.24 14.84 -2.57
C PHE A 98 -19.71 13.54 -3.25
N ILE A 99 -19.15 12.38 -2.89
CA ILE A 99 -19.57 11.09 -3.45
C ILE A 99 -21.02 10.78 -3.05
N ARG A 100 -21.41 11.02 -1.79
CA ARG A 100 -22.77 10.81 -1.33
C ARG A 100 -23.79 11.71 -2.03
N GLU A 101 -23.42 12.95 -2.33
CA GLU A 101 -24.23 13.87 -3.15
C GLU A 101 -24.40 13.32 -4.58
N ALA A 102 -23.34 12.81 -5.20
CA ALA A 102 -23.39 12.22 -6.53
C ALA A 102 -24.20 10.90 -6.57
N ILE A 103 -24.14 10.09 -5.52
CA ILE A 103 -24.97 8.87 -5.38
C ILE A 103 -26.45 9.26 -5.32
N GLY A 104 -26.80 10.33 -4.58
CA GLY A 104 -28.17 10.71 -4.32
C GLY A 104 -28.94 9.59 -3.59
N GLY A 105 -30.14 9.29 -4.03
CA GLY A 105 -30.98 8.20 -3.46
C GLY A 105 -30.73 6.82 -4.07
N ARG A 106 -29.70 6.65 -4.90
CA ARG A 106 -29.43 5.36 -5.60
C ARG A 106 -28.87 4.31 -4.64
N ASP A 107 -29.12 3.05 -4.98
CA ASP A 107 -28.61 1.91 -4.23
C ASP A 107 -27.15 1.59 -4.61
N VAL A 108 -26.23 2.46 -4.17
CA VAL A 108 -24.79 2.35 -4.40
C VAL A 108 -24.07 2.31 -3.07
N ARG A 109 -23.20 1.33 -2.89
CA ARG A 109 -22.41 1.15 -1.68
C ARG A 109 -21.12 1.95 -1.77
N LEU A 110 -20.81 2.68 -0.72
CA LEU A 110 -19.59 3.48 -0.62
C LEU A 110 -18.60 2.83 0.35
N ILE A 111 -17.44 2.45 -0.15
CA ILE A 111 -16.31 1.94 0.61
C ILE A 111 -15.25 3.03 0.69
N ALA A 112 -14.85 3.42 1.89
CA ALA A 112 -13.68 4.25 2.12
C ALA A 112 -12.45 3.34 2.28
N PHE A 113 -11.46 3.51 1.42
CA PHE A 113 -10.24 2.68 1.44
C PHE A 113 -9.04 3.53 1.85
N ASN A 114 -8.45 3.20 3.00
CA ASN A 114 -7.31 3.94 3.53
C ASN A 114 -5.99 3.20 3.24
N HIS A 115 -5.17 3.78 2.36
CA HIS A 115 -3.89 3.25 1.93
C HIS A 115 -2.70 3.63 2.82
N THR A 116 -2.95 4.35 3.91
CA THR A 116 -1.90 4.80 4.83
C THR A 116 -2.18 4.35 6.25
N GLN A 117 -1.21 4.55 7.14
CA GLN A 117 -1.45 4.37 8.56
C GLN A 117 -2.53 5.37 9.03
N PRO A 118 -3.60 4.92 9.72
CA PRO A 118 -4.81 5.73 9.97
C PRO A 118 -4.59 7.06 10.70
N ASN A 119 -3.61 7.12 11.60
CA ASN A 119 -3.31 8.30 12.42
C ASN A 119 -2.20 9.18 11.84
N MET A 120 -1.75 8.90 10.61
CA MET A 120 -0.66 9.61 9.96
C MET A 120 -1.16 10.34 8.72
N ASN A 121 -0.88 11.63 8.66
CA ASN A 121 -1.02 12.42 7.44
C ASN A 121 0.08 13.49 7.36
N GLY A 122 0.32 14.02 6.17
CA GLY A 122 1.39 14.98 5.94
C GLY A 122 1.29 16.24 6.80
N ARG A 123 0.09 16.70 7.17
CA ARG A 123 -0.08 17.88 8.03
C ARG A 123 0.37 17.62 9.46
N ILE A 124 0.09 16.42 10.00
CA ILE A 124 0.54 16.02 11.33
C ILE A 124 2.06 15.87 11.34
N GLN A 125 2.63 15.29 10.28
CA GLN A 125 4.07 15.04 10.17
C GLN A 125 4.86 16.35 10.02
N ASN A 126 4.37 17.27 9.19
CA ASN A 126 5.08 18.52 8.87
C ASN A 126 4.82 19.64 9.89
N ALA A 127 3.98 19.40 10.89
CA ALA A 127 3.71 20.39 11.93
C ALA A 127 4.96 20.55 12.84
N THR A 128 5.43 21.78 12.97
CA THR A 128 6.63 22.11 13.74
C THR A 128 6.37 22.29 15.24
N SER A 129 5.14 22.72 15.61
CA SER A 129 4.79 22.92 17.02
C SER A 129 3.93 21.78 17.59
N PRO A 130 4.06 21.45 18.88
CA PRO A 130 3.22 20.46 19.56
C PRO A 130 1.71 20.80 19.48
N ILE A 131 1.38 22.09 19.59
CA ILE A 131 0.00 22.59 19.51
C ILE A 131 -0.57 22.35 18.11
N ALA A 132 0.18 22.67 17.05
CA ALA A 132 -0.23 22.40 15.68
C ALA A 132 -0.40 20.89 15.41
N LYS A 133 0.50 20.05 15.94
CA LYS A 133 0.37 18.57 15.86
C LYS A 133 -0.94 18.10 16.51
N LEU A 134 -1.23 18.57 17.70
CA LEU A 134 -2.45 18.20 18.43
C LEU A 134 -3.71 18.67 17.66
N PHE A 135 -3.72 19.90 17.16
CA PHE A 135 -4.81 20.45 16.36
C PHE A 135 -5.04 19.62 15.08
N TYR A 136 -4.00 19.37 14.29
CA TYR A 136 -4.12 18.56 13.07
C TYR A 136 -4.52 17.12 13.36
N ARG A 137 -4.08 16.56 14.49
CA ARG A 137 -4.50 15.22 14.94
C ARG A 137 -5.99 15.20 15.26
N LEU A 138 -6.50 16.18 15.97
CA LEU A 138 -7.93 16.29 16.30
C LEU A 138 -8.78 16.45 15.05
N VAL A 139 -8.42 17.38 14.16
CA VAL A 139 -9.12 17.59 12.89
C VAL A 139 -9.14 16.33 12.04
N SER A 140 -8.00 15.63 11.95
CA SER A 140 -7.88 14.39 11.17
C SER A 140 -8.70 13.26 11.80
N SER A 141 -8.76 13.16 13.13
CA SER A 141 -9.58 12.19 13.85
C SER A 141 -11.08 12.42 13.58
N ILE A 142 -11.55 13.66 13.67
CA ILE A 142 -12.93 14.02 13.36
C ILE A 142 -13.25 13.70 11.89
N ASN A 143 -12.37 14.05 10.94
CA ASN A 143 -12.56 13.70 9.53
C ASN A 143 -12.67 12.19 9.34
N ALA A 144 -11.76 11.40 9.90
CA ALA A 144 -11.78 9.94 9.80
C ALA A 144 -13.07 9.33 10.39
N ARG A 145 -13.53 9.87 11.54
CA ARG A 145 -14.79 9.46 12.16
C ARG A 145 -16.01 9.76 11.27
N LEU A 146 -16.04 10.94 10.64
CA LEU A 146 -17.12 11.32 9.72
C LEU A 146 -17.10 10.46 8.44
N VAL A 147 -15.92 10.18 7.89
CA VAL A 147 -15.76 9.27 6.75
C VAL A 147 -16.25 7.88 7.11
N TYR A 148 -15.85 7.34 8.27
CA TYR A 148 -16.31 6.04 8.77
C TYR A 148 -17.83 6.00 8.93
N ALA A 149 -18.41 7.01 9.55
CA ALA A 149 -19.85 7.07 9.79
C ALA A 149 -20.68 7.12 8.50
N ARG A 150 -20.17 7.81 7.46
CA ARG A 150 -20.86 8.06 6.20
C ARG A 150 -20.52 7.07 5.09
N SER A 151 -19.62 6.14 5.33
CA SER A 151 -19.32 5.01 4.41
C SER A 151 -20.09 3.76 4.82
N ASP A 152 -20.35 2.86 3.88
CA ASP A 152 -20.97 1.56 4.16
C ASP A 152 -19.93 0.56 4.70
N ALA A 153 -18.67 0.72 4.28
CA ALA A 153 -17.51 0.05 4.84
C ALA A 153 -16.28 0.97 4.87
N TYR A 154 -15.37 0.70 5.80
CA TYR A 154 -14.08 1.35 5.89
C TYR A 154 -12.99 0.28 5.86
N VAL A 155 -12.05 0.38 4.93
CA VAL A 155 -10.99 -0.61 4.74
C VAL A 155 -9.65 -0.05 5.16
N ILE A 156 -8.91 -0.85 5.91
CA ILE A 156 -7.51 -0.63 6.30
C ILE A 156 -6.66 -1.80 5.82
N LEU A 157 -5.36 -1.59 5.67
CA LEU A 157 -4.45 -2.54 5.03
C LEU A 157 -3.92 -3.65 5.93
N SER A 158 -4.04 -3.51 7.26
CA SER A 158 -3.41 -4.40 8.23
C SER A 158 -4.25 -4.54 9.48
N SER A 159 -4.27 -5.74 10.07
CA SER A 159 -4.93 -6.00 11.35
C SER A 159 -4.29 -5.20 12.49
N CYS A 160 -2.98 -4.94 12.39
CA CYS A 160 -2.25 -4.11 13.34
C CYS A 160 -2.72 -2.64 13.33
N PHE A 161 -3.43 -2.20 12.31
CA PHE A 161 -4.04 -0.86 12.26
C PHE A 161 -5.38 -0.76 12.98
N VAL A 162 -6.04 -1.87 13.34
CA VAL A 162 -7.37 -1.85 13.98
C VAL A 162 -7.33 -1.04 15.28
N ASN A 163 -6.48 -1.42 16.23
CA ASN A 163 -6.34 -0.72 17.50
C ASN A 163 -5.87 0.74 17.33
N VAL A 164 -5.04 1.00 16.31
CA VAL A 164 -4.59 2.36 15.98
C VAL A 164 -5.75 3.21 15.52
N PHE A 165 -6.61 2.67 14.64
CA PHE A 165 -7.78 3.36 14.11
C PHE A 165 -8.84 3.59 15.19
N GLU A 166 -9.15 2.58 16.01
CA GLU A 166 -10.10 2.70 17.12
C GLU A 166 -9.72 3.82 18.10
N ARG A 167 -8.46 3.87 18.51
CA ARG A 167 -7.93 4.95 19.36
C ARG A 167 -7.96 6.30 18.66
N PHE A 168 -7.67 6.32 17.35
CA PHE A 168 -7.60 7.54 16.57
C PHE A 168 -8.97 8.21 16.42
N ILE A 169 -10.03 7.44 16.17
CA ILE A 169 -11.39 7.96 16.05
C ILE A 169 -12.19 7.94 17.37
N CYS A 170 -11.54 7.56 18.48
CA CYS A 170 -12.17 7.43 19.81
C CYS A 170 -13.45 6.57 19.79
N SER A 171 -13.42 5.43 19.12
CA SER A 171 -14.56 4.49 19.01
C SER A 171 -14.06 3.05 19.02
N LYS A 172 -14.83 2.15 19.62
CA LYS A 172 -14.57 0.70 19.68
C LYS A 172 -15.66 -0.08 18.94
N HIS A 173 -15.39 -1.35 18.67
CA HIS A 173 -16.33 -2.27 18.00
C HIS A 173 -16.86 -1.75 16.65
N LEU A 174 -15.92 -1.51 15.75
CA LEU A 174 -16.19 -0.91 14.45
C LEU A 174 -16.74 -1.93 13.43
N GLY A 175 -18.07 -2.17 13.46
CA GLY A 175 -18.75 -3.16 12.59
C GLY A 175 -18.64 -2.93 11.08
N LYS A 176 -18.19 -1.74 10.66
CA LYS A 176 -17.94 -1.41 9.25
C LYS A 176 -16.45 -1.44 8.88
N LEU A 177 -15.56 -1.73 9.84
CA LEU A 177 -14.12 -1.81 9.62
C LEU A 177 -13.76 -3.18 9.05
N HIS A 178 -13.01 -3.18 7.95
CA HIS A 178 -12.52 -4.37 7.28
C HIS A 178 -11.02 -4.28 7.04
N VAL A 179 -10.35 -5.42 7.06
CA VAL A 179 -8.92 -5.52 6.76
C VAL A 179 -8.76 -6.20 5.41
N ILE A 180 -8.24 -5.45 4.43
CA ILE A 180 -7.89 -5.97 3.10
C ILE A 180 -6.49 -5.47 2.78
N PRO A 181 -5.47 -6.34 2.75
CA PRO A 181 -4.10 -5.94 2.44
C PRO A 181 -3.97 -5.55 0.97
N ASN A 182 -2.89 -4.86 0.63
CA ASN A 182 -2.55 -4.67 -0.76
C ASN A 182 -2.08 -5.99 -1.39
N PRO A 183 -2.49 -6.30 -2.62
CA PRO A 183 -2.00 -7.44 -3.36
C PRO A 183 -0.57 -7.22 -3.85
N LEU A 184 0.07 -8.31 -4.23
CA LEU A 184 1.30 -8.30 -5.02
C LEU A 184 1.05 -7.56 -6.35
N THR A 185 1.89 -6.57 -6.66
CA THR A 185 1.71 -5.73 -7.85
C THR A 185 2.68 -6.03 -8.98
N LEU A 186 3.66 -6.87 -8.73
CA LEU A 186 4.64 -7.35 -9.70
C LEU A 186 4.40 -8.82 -9.99
N ARG A 187 4.78 -9.26 -11.19
CA ARG A 187 4.84 -10.69 -11.51
C ARG A 187 6.19 -11.22 -11.04
N PRO A 188 6.21 -12.16 -10.09
CA PRO A 188 7.49 -12.77 -9.70
C PRO A 188 8.16 -13.40 -10.91
N ILE A 189 9.43 -13.07 -11.13
CA ILE A 189 10.27 -13.75 -12.11
C ILE A 189 10.98 -14.88 -11.36
N GLU A 190 10.84 -16.10 -11.84
CA GLU A 190 11.61 -17.21 -11.34
C GLU A 190 13.09 -17.03 -11.72
N ALA A 191 13.92 -16.81 -10.72
CA ALA A 191 15.37 -16.81 -10.93
C ALA A 191 15.88 -18.24 -10.88
N THR A 192 16.70 -18.60 -11.84
CA THR A 192 17.40 -19.90 -11.86
C THR A 192 18.43 -20.01 -10.74
N GLN A 193 18.98 -18.87 -10.29
CA GLN A 193 19.97 -18.82 -9.22
C GLN A 193 19.96 -17.46 -8.51
N LYS A 194 19.96 -17.48 -7.17
CA LYS A 194 20.12 -16.30 -6.31
C LYS A 194 21.60 -15.91 -6.20
N GLU A 195 21.85 -14.60 -6.23
CA GLU A 195 23.18 -14.01 -6.03
C GLU A 195 23.31 -13.50 -4.58
N ASN A 196 24.54 -13.40 -4.09
CA ASN A 196 24.85 -12.74 -2.82
C ASN A 196 24.67 -11.22 -2.94
N VAL A 197 23.41 -10.82 -3.11
CA VAL A 197 22.99 -9.44 -3.29
C VAL A 197 21.99 -9.06 -2.21
N ILE A 198 22.28 -7.95 -1.53
CA ILE A 198 21.35 -7.22 -0.73
C ILE A 198 20.76 -6.11 -1.59
N ILE A 199 19.44 -5.93 -1.57
CA ILE A 199 18.80 -4.81 -2.26
C ILE A 199 18.08 -3.86 -1.29
N TYR A 200 18.05 -2.61 -1.68
CA TYR A 200 17.07 -1.62 -1.25
C TYR A 200 16.22 -1.25 -2.46
N VAL A 201 14.90 -1.19 -2.30
CA VAL A 201 13.98 -0.77 -3.36
C VAL A 201 13.06 0.32 -2.83
N GLY A 202 13.09 1.50 -3.45
CA GLY A 202 12.20 2.59 -3.08
C GLY A 202 12.70 3.97 -3.45
N ARG A 203 11.87 4.98 -3.10
CA ARG A 203 12.24 6.38 -3.29
C ARG A 203 13.43 6.76 -2.41
N LEU A 204 14.40 7.46 -2.99
CA LEU A 204 15.57 7.93 -2.27
C LEU A 204 15.25 9.24 -1.52
N SER A 205 14.67 9.09 -0.31
CA SER A 205 14.22 10.20 0.54
C SER A 205 14.65 9.95 1.99
N GLU A 206 15.34 10.92 2.57
CA GLU A 206 15.78 10.85 3.96
C GLU A 206 14.65 11.12 4.95
N THR A 207 13.59 11.80 4.53
CA THR A 207 12.47 12.14 5.42
C THR A 207 11.71 10.90 5.91
N ASP A 208 11.43 9.96 5.02
CA ASP A 208 10.59 8.78 5.27
C ASP A 208 11.31 7.45 5.08
N LYS A 209 12.19 7.33 4.09
CA LYS A 209 12.82 6.06 3.69
C LYS A 209 14.15 5.78 4.38
N LYS A 210 14.87 6.83 4.81
CA LYS A 210 16.11 6.68 5.61
C LYS A 210 17.17 5.77 4.97
N VAL A 211 17.46 5.97 3.68
CA VAL A 211 18.45 5.15 2.95
C VAL A 211 19.86 5.30 3.52
N SER A 212 20.13 6.40 4.22
CA SER A 212 21.36 6.56 5.01
C SER A 212 21.62 5.39 5.99
N ARG A 213 20.54 4.81 6.56
CA ARG A 213 20.65 3.64 7.45
C ARG A 213 21.12 2.40 6.69
N VAL A 214 20.62 2.17 5.47
CA VAL A 214 21.05 1.05 4.61
C VAL A 214 22.55 1.16 4.30
N ILE A 215 23.01 2.36 3.96
CA ILE A 215 24.45 2.62 3.71
C ILE A 215 25.28 2.38 4.98
N SER A 216 24.78 2.81 6.15
CA SER A 216 25.48 2.59 7.43
C SER A 216 25.56 1.10 7.80
N ILE A 217 24.51 0.32 7.53
CA ILE A 217 24.51 -1.13 7.71
C ILE A 217 25.55 -1.77 6.77
N TRP A 218 25.55 -1.38 5.49
CA TRP A 218 26.51 -1.91 4.52
C TRP A 218 27.96 -1.59 4.89
N ARG A 219 28.23 -0.41 5.45
CA ARG A 219 29.56 -0.02 5.93
C ARG A 219 30.12 -0.99 6.98
N LEU A 220 29.25 -1.61 7.80
CA LEU A 220 29.67 -2.62 8.79
C LEU A 220 29.80 -4.02 8.17
N LEU A 221 29.01 -4.33 7.15
CA LEU A 221 28.98 -5.66 6.54
C LEU A 221 30.06 -5.85 5.46
N ALA A 222 30.25 -4.85 4.61
CA ALA A 222 31.12 -4.94 3.44
C ALA A 222 32.56 -5.45 3.73
N PRO A 223 33.23 -5.05 4.82
CA PRO A 223 34.60 -5.52 5.10
C PRO A 223 34.69 -7.02 5.45
N LYS A 224 33.59 -7.62 5.88
CA LYS A 224 33.54 -9.03 6.35
C LYS A 224 32.92 -9.99 5.34
N HIS A 225 32.22 -9.48 4.32
CA HIS A 225 31.46 -10.26 3.34
C HIS A 225 31.84 -9.86 1.91
N ASN A 226 33.04 -10.26 1.49
CA ASN A 226 33.65 -9.85 0.22
C ASN A 226 32.93 -10.40 -1.01
N ASP A 227 32.14 -11.42 -0.87
CA ASP A 227 31.34 -12.07 -1.92
C ASP A 227 29.94 -11.49 -2.05
N TRP A 228 29.56 -10.52 -1.20
CA TRP A 228 28.28 -9.83 -1.22
C TRP A 228 28.38 -8.43 -1.82
N LYS A 229 27.27 -7.94 -2.39
CA LYS A 229 27.10 -6.54 -2.83
C LYS A 229 25.76 -5.96 -2.37
N LEU A 230 25.73 -4.65 -2.25
CA LEU A 230 24.50 -3.87 -2.02
C LEU A 230 24.09 -3.18 -3.31
N VAL A 231 22.81 -3.32 -3.70
CA VAL A 231 22.23 -2.60 -4.83
C VAL A 231 21.06 -1.73 -4.35
N VAL A 232 21.14 -0.45 -4.67
CA VAL A 232 20.13 0.55 -4.34
C VAL A 232 19.30 0.85 -5.59
N VAL A 233 18.05 0.35 -5.59
CA VAL A 233 17.11 0.47 -6.70
C VAL A 233 16.12 1.60 -6.38
N GLY A 234 16.12 2.63 -7.19
CA GLY A 234 15.22 3.77 -7.06
C GLY A 234 15.91 5.10 -7.32
N ASP A 235 15.11 6.16 -7.24
CA ASP A 235 15.56 7.54 -7.39
C ASP A 235 14.83 8.45 -6.40
N GLY A 236 15.31 9.69 -6.24
CA GLY A 236 14.67 10.64 -5.36
C GLY A 236 15.54 11.85 -5.03
N PRO A 237 14.98 12.81 -4.25
CA PRO A 237 15.63 14.08 -4.01
C PRO A 237 16.97 13.97 -3.27
N ASP A 238 17.18 12.90 -2.51
CA ASP A 238 18.40 12.73 -1.70
C ASP A 238 19.45 11.80 -2.36
N ARG A 239 19.27 11.43 -3.64
CA ARG A 239 20.18 10.51 -4.35
C ARG A 239 21.65 10.97 -4.26
N ALA A 240 21.95 12.20 -4.65
CA ALA A 240 23.32 12.72 -4.64
C ALA A 240 23.94 12.71 -3.23
N ARG A 241 23.13 12.96 -2.19
CA ARG A 241 23.56 12.85 -0.79
C ARG A 241 23.96 11.42 -0.44
N TYR A 242 23.20 10.42 -0.87
CA TYR A 242 23.48 9.01 -0.59
C TYR A 242 24.70 8.51 -1.35
N GLU A 243 24.82 8.83 -2.64
CA GLU A 243 26.00 8.51 -3.44
C GLU A 243 27.28 9.14 -2.82
N ASN A 244 27.19 10.38 -2.35
CA ASN A 244 28.30 11.03 -1.63
C ASN A 244 28.63 10.30 -0.30
N SER A 245 27.62 9.88 0.47
CA SER A 245 27.83 9.17 1.74
C SER A 245 28.38 7.76 1.56
N ALA A 246 28.22 7.20 0.38
CA ALA A 246 28.72 5.89 0.00
C ALA A 246 30.13 5.92 -0.61
N ARG A 247 30.73 7.11 -0.81
CA ARG A 247 32.09 7.21 -1.36
C ARG A 247 33.10 6.45 -0.50
N GLY A 248 33.93 5.66 -1.17
CA GLY A 248 34.92 4.79 -0.51
C GLY A 248 34.36 3.48 0.03
N LEU A 249 33.06 3.23 -0.07
CA LEU A 249 32.49 1.90 0.16
C LEU A 249 32.58 1.06 -1.12
N GLU A 250 33.08 -0.15 -0.97
CA GLU A 250 33.15 -1.11 -2.06
C GLU A 250 31.82 -1.85 -2.25
N ARG A 251 31.58 -2.34 -3.46
CA ARG A 251 30.46 -3.24 -3.81
C ARG A 251 29.08 -2.68 -3.46
N ILE A 252 28.91 -1.35 -3.57
CA ILE A 252 27.63 -0.66 -3.53
C ILE A 252 27.33 -0.04 -4.89
N GLU A 253 26.12 -0.24 -5.40
CA GLU A 253 25.68 0.24 -6.70
C GLU A 253 24.34 0.98 -6.59
N PHE A 254 24.20 2.14 -7.25
CA PHE A 254 22.97 2.92 -7.36
C PHE A 254 22.48 2.82 -8.82
N VAL A 255 21.47 2.01 -9.07
CA VAL A 255 20.99 1.70 -10.44
C VAL A 255 19.90 2.65 -10.96
N GLY A 256 19.45 3.58 -10.11
CA GLY A 256 18.40 4.54 -10.49
C GLY A 256 16.99 3.95 -10.48
N PHE A 257 16.07 4.67 -11.12
CA PHE A 257 14.67 4.25 -11.23
C PHE A 257 14.51 3.25 -12.38
N VAL A 258 14.54 1.97 -12.05
CA VAL A 258 14.37 0.85 -12.98
C VAL A 258 13.30 -0.10 -12.49
N ASN A 259 12.80 -1.01 -13.37
CA ASN A 259 11.91 -2.08 -12.94
C ASN A 259 12.64 -3.01 -11.95
N PRO A 260 12.16 -3.17 -10.70
CA PRO A 260 12.85 -3.93 -9.67
C PRO A 260 12.69 -5.46 -9.79
N GLU A 261 11.85 -5.97 -10.68
CA GLU A 261 11.52 -7.41 -10.77
C GLU A 261 12.77 -8.29 -10.92
N SER A 262 13.68 -7.93 -11.83
CA SER A 262 14.94 -8.67 -12.03
C SER A 262 15.85 -8.61 -10.80
N TRP A 263 15.82 -7.52 -10.04
CA TRP A 263 16.59 -7.39 -8.82
C TRP A 263 16.02 -8.23 -7.68
N TYR A 264 14.70 -8.24 -7.50
CA TYR A 264 14.06 -9.16 -6.55
C TYR A 264 14.36 -10.62 -6.87
N ALA A 265 14.31 -10.99 -8.15
CA ALA A 265 14.60 -12.34 -8.59
C ALA A 265 16.04 -12.79 -8.24
N ARG A 266 17.04 -11.92 -8.43
CA ARG A 266 18.46 -12.20 -8.21
C ARG A 266 18.88 -12.07 -6.75
N ALA A 267 18.33 -11.13 -6.01
CA ALA A 267 18.79 -10.81 -4.65
C ALA A 267 18.36 -11.87 -3.62
N LYS A 268 19.20 -12.10 -2.64
CA LYS A 268 18.92 -12.93 -1.47
C LYS A 268 18.21 -12.16 -0.35
N LEU A 269 18.57 -10.89 -0.14
CA LEU A 269 18.06 -10.08 0.97
C LEU A 269 17.53 -8.72 0.49
N LEU A 270 16.45 -8.24 1.13
CA LEU A 270 15.94 -6.88 1.01
C LEU A 270 16.08 -6.15 2.35
N LEU A 271 16.61 -4.94 2.37
CA LEU A 271 16.58 -4.08 3.56
C LEU A 271 15.51 -3.00 3.45
N LEU A 272 14.69 -2.84 4.50
CA LEU A 272 13.72 -1.76 4.64
C LEU A 272 13.91 -1.05 5.98
N THR A 273 14.47 0.16 5.93
CA THR A 273 14.82 0.94 7.14
C THR A 273 13.97 2.20 7.31
N SER A 274 12.83 2.27 6.61
CA SER A 274 11.92 3.41 6.61
C SER A 274 11.39 3.73 8.00
N ASP A 275 11.20 5.02 8.30
CA ASP A 275 10.45 5.45 9.49
C ASP A 275 8.95 5.39 9.24
N LEU A 276 8.52 5.47 7.97
CA LEU A 276 7.12 5.56 7.61
C LEU A 276 6.80 4.75 6.35
N GLU A 277 5.79 3.89 6.48
CA GLU A 277 5.19 3.15 5.37
C GLU A 277 3.66 3.09 5.54
N GLY A 278 2.95 3.10 4.41
CA GLY A 278 1.52 2.79 4.41
C GLY A 278 1.26 1.30 4.58
N PHE A 279 1.98 0.49 3.82
CA PHE A 279 1.90 -0.98 3.85
C PHE A 279 3.29 -1.62 3.72
N GLY A 280 4.09 -1.21 2.74
CA GLY A 280 5.40 -1.82 2.46
C GLY A 280 5.31 -2.88 1.36
N LEU A 281 4.73 -2.52 0.19
CA LEU A 281 4.61 -3.42 -0.97
C LEU A 281 5.92 -4.12 -1.32
N VAL A 282 7.05 -3.43 -1.18
CA VAL A 282 8.39 -3.98 -1.46
C VAL A 282 8.72 -5.22 -0.64
N LEU A 283 8.13 -5.36 0.57
CA LEU A 283 8.31 -6.57 1.41
C LEU A 283 7.58 -7.76 0.80
N VAL A 284 6.35 -7.55 0.33
CA VAL A 284 5.55 -8.60 -0.32
C VAL A 284 6.19 -8.99 -1.66
N GLU A 285 6.63 -8.00 -2.45
CA GLU A 285 7.29 -8.19 -3.73
C GLU A 285 8.60 -9.00 -3.56
N ALA A 286 9.40 -8.68 -2.55
CA ALA A 286 10.61 -9.42 -2.20
C ALA A 286 10.30 -10.87 -1.81
N MET A 287 9.37 -11.09 -0.87
CA MET A 287 9.00 -12.43 -0.41
C MET A 287 8.48 -13.31 -1.56
N ALA A 288 7.63 -12.75 -2.44
CA ALA A 288 7.07 -13.47 -3.59
C ALA A 288 8.14 -13.86 -4.63
N SER A 289 9.28 -13.19 -4.60
CA SER A 289 10.44 -13.49 -5.44
C SER A 289 11.52 -14.29 -4.71
N GLY A 290 11.27 -14.81 -3.50
CA GLY A 290 12.26 -15.53 -2.70
C GLY A 290 13.43 -14.65 -2.21
N CYS A 291 13.22 -13.32 -2.11
CA CYS A 291 14.15 -12.40 -1.51
C CYS A 291 13.70 -12.11 -0.07
N VAL A 292 14.53 -12.48 0.91
CA VAL A 292 14.16 -12.42 2.33
C VAL A 292 14.23 -10.99 2.87
N PRO A 293 13.13 -10.43 3.40
CA PRO A 293 13.13 -9.08 3.94
C PRO A 293 13.74 -9.00 5.34
N VAL A 294 14.56 -7.96 5.57
CA VAL A 294 14.97 -7.50 6.89
C VAL A 294 14.48 -6.07 7.05
N ALA A 295 13.52 -5.85 7.91
CA ALA A 295 12.81 -4.58 8.03
C ALA A 295 12.89 -3.99 9.43
N LEU A 296 12.90 -2.66 9.53
CA LEU A 296 12.75 -1.97 10.81
C LEU A 296 11.29 -1.99 11.26
N GLY A 297 11.05 -2.34 12.52
CA GLY A 297 9.73 -2.37 13.16
C GLY A 297 9.15 -0.98 13.46
N SER A 298 9.26 -0.05 12.52
CA SER A 298 8.90 1.36 12.69
C SER A 298 7.41 1.65 12.45
N TYR A 299 6.70 0.74 11.82
CA TYR A 299 5.28 0.88 11.51
C TYR A 299 4.51 -0.44 11.74
N PRO A 300 3.25 -0.37 12.19
CA PRO A 300 2.54 -1.58 12.65
C PRO A 300 2.32 -2.65 11.57
N ALA A 301 2.08 -2.27 10.31
CA ALA A 301 1.78 -3.23 9.25
C ALA A 301 2.94 -4.19 8.95
N VAL A 302 4.19 -3.81 9.27
CA VAL A 302 5.35 -4.68 9.06
C VAL A 302 5.21 -6.03 9.78
N PHE A 303 4.56 -6.04 10.97
CA PHE A 303 4.36 -7.26 11.76
C PHE A 303 3.25 -8.17 11.20
N ASP A 304 2.36 -7.67 10.36
CA ASP A 304 1.41 -8.48 9.60
C ASP A 304 2.03 -9.06 8.32
N ILE A 305 2.98 -8.33 7.72
CA ILE A 305 3.59 -8.70 6.45
C ILE A 305 4.77 -9.65 6.67
N VAL A 306 5.69 -9.29 7.55
CA VAL A 306 6.88 -10.10 7.84
C VAL A 306 6.61 -10.92 9.10
N LYS A 307 6.17 -12.16 8.91
CA LYS A 307 5.99 -13.13 10.01
C LYS A 307 7.32 -13.76 10.40
N ASP A 308 7.34 -14.33 11.60
CA ASP A 308 8.48 -15.13 12.04
C ASP A 308 8.80 -16.19 11.00
N ASN A 309 10.08 -16.37 10.71
CA ASN A 309 10.60 -17.28 9.69
C ASN A 309 10.34 -16.92 8.21
N CYS A 310 9.66 -15.79 7.90
CA CYS A 310 9.54 -15.29 6.52
C CYS A 310 10.51 -14.13 6.24
N GLY A 311 11.13 -13.61 7.27
CA GLY A 311 12.03 -12.46 7.26
C GLY A 311 12.35 -12.05 8.69
N LYS A 312 12.98 -10.88 8.84
CA LYS A 312 13.35 -10.34 10.17
C LYS A 312 12.74 -8.96 10.37
N VAL A 313 12.10 -8.74 11.52
CA VAL A 313 11.68 -7.40 11.95
C VAL A 313 12.57 -6.97 13.12
N ILE A 314 13.37 -5.93 12.89
CA ILE A 314 14.29 -5.39 13.88
C ILE A 314 13.55 -4.34 14.71
N PRO A 315 13.49 -4.47 16.04
CA PRO A 315 12.79 -3.53 16.91
C PRO A 315 13.37 -2.11 16.83
N THR A 316 12.49 -1.12 17.02
CA THR A 316 12.88 0.28 17.27
C THR A 316 13.36 0.49 18.72
N PRO A 317 14.23 1.50 18.98
CA PRO A 317 14.80 2.45 18.01
C PRO A 317 15.82 1.80 17.07
N PHE A 318 16.08 2.41 15.90
CA PHE A 318 17.09 1.93 14.98
C PHE A 318 18.47 1.92 15.65
N ASN A 319 19.14 0.78 15.58
CA ASN A 319 20.52 0.59 15.98
C ASN A 319 21.25 -0.15 14.86
N VAL A 320 22.32 0.45 14.35
CA VAL A 320 23.00 -0.03 13.15
C VAL A 320 23.73 -1.34 13.38
N GLU A 321 24.36 -1.53 14.54
CA GLU A 321 25.10 -2.73 14.91
C GLU A 321 24.14 -3.93 15.03
N ARG A 322 23.02 -3.72 15.73
CA ARG A 322 21.98 -4.76 15.88
C ARG A 322 21.40 -5.13 14.52
N PHE A 323 21.11 -4.13 13.68
CA PHE A 323 20.55 -4.41 12.35
C PHE A 323 21.56 -5.18 11.49
N ALA A 324 22.82 -4.72 11.45
CA ALA A 324 23.91 -5.39 10.73
C ALA A 324 24.14 -6.83 11.22
N SER A 325 24.10 -7.06 12.53
CA SER A 325 24.29 -8.43 13.08
C SER A 325 23.18 -9.39 12.65
N GLU A 326 21.90 -8.95 12.61
CA GLU A 326 20.79 -9.79 12.13
C GLU A 326 20.87 -10.07 10.62
N VAL A 327 21.37 -9.11 9.84
CA VAL A 327 21.64 -9.32 8.41
C VAL A 327 22.79 -10.30 8.22
N ALA A 328 23.90 -10.14 8.95
CA ALA A 328 25.06 -11.04 8.89
C ALA A 328 24.68 -12.49 9.19
N LEU A 329 23.83 -12.73 10.19
CA LEU A 329 23.32 -14.08 10.52
C LEU A 329 22.61 -14.78 9.35
N LEU A 330 21.99 -14.00 8.44
CA LEU A 330 21.38 -14.56 7.23
C LEU A 330 22.38 -14.68 6.07
N MET A 331 23.42 -13.85 6.06
CA MET A 331 24.49 -13.95 5.06
C MET A 331 25.39 -15.15 5.31
N ASP A 332 25.64 -15.48 6.55
CA ASP A 332 26.58 -16.52 6.99
C ASP A 332 25.95 -17.92 7.07
N ASP A 333 24.62 -18.04 7.13
CA ASP A 333 23.90 -19.31 7.28
C ASP A 333 22.94 -19.56 6.10
N GLU A 334 23.45 -20.21 5.06
CA GLU A 334 22.69 -20.54 3.85
C GLU A 334 21.51 -21.49 4.14
N ARG A 335 21.62 -22.38 5.13
CA ARG A 335 20.51 -23.29 5.50
C ARG A 335 19.37 -22.51 6.11
N LYS A 336 19.70 -21.60 7.02
CA LYS A 336 18.72 -20.71 7.64
C LYS A 336 18.08 -19.82 6.61
N LEU A 337 18.88 -19.22 5.72
CA LEU A 337 18.36 -18.36 4.64
C LEU A 337 17.40 -19.13 3.74
N SER A 338 17.75 -20.36 3.31
CA SER A 338 16.89 -21.21 2.48
C SER A 338 15.54 -21.51 3.16
N ALA A 339 15.54 -21.80 4.45
CA ALA A 339 14.30 -22.01 5.21
C ALA A 339 13.42 -20.74 5.26
N PHE A 340 14.04 -19.55 5.36
CA PHE A 340 13.33 -18.28 5.28
C PHE A 340 12.74 -18.04 3.88
N VAL A 341 13.47 -18.36 2.82
CA VAL A 341 13.01 -18.27 1.44
C VAL A 341 11.74 -19.11 1.22
N GLU A 342 11.76 -20.38 1.60
CA GLU A 342 10.60 -21.27 1.46
C GLU A 342 9.36 -20.74 2.20
N ASN A 343 9.54 -20.27 3.42
CA ASN A 343 8.46 -19.70 4.22
C ASN A 343 7.96 -18.37 3.61
N ALA A 344 8.86 -17.51 3.14
CA ALA A 344 8.51 -16.24 2.49
C ALA A 344 7.70 -16.47 1.22
N LEU A 345 8.10 -17.39 0.36
CA LEU A 345 7.38 -17.77 -0.85
C LEU A 345 5.97 -18.29 -0.52
N ARG A 346 5.87 -19.18 0.47
CA ARG A 346 4.57 -19.73 0.91
C ARG A 346 3.67 -18.64 1.50
N TRP A 347 4.20 -17.81 2.38
CA TRP A 347 3.44 -16.76 3.04
C TRP A 347 3.00 -15.66 2.07
N SER A 348 3.81 -15.34 1.05
CA SER A 348 3.49 -14.32 0.06
C SER A 348 2.21 -14.63 -0.73
N GLN A 349 1.78 -15.91 -0.80
CA GLN A 349 0.54 -16.31 -1.45
C GLN A 349 -0.72 -15.71 -0.80
N ALA A 350 -0.66 -15.37 0.49
CA ALA A 350 -1.73 -14.63 1.17
C ALA A 350 -1.96 -13.22 0.60
N PHE A 351 -0.98 -12.71 -0.15
CA PHE A 351 -1.01 -11.42 -0.84
C PHE A 351 -1.13 -11.57 -2.37
N SER A 352 -1.37 -12.77 -2.87
CA SER A 352 -1.65 -12.95 -4.31
C SER A 352 -2.85 -12.11 -4.72
N VAL A 353 -2.90 -11.72 -6.00
CA VAL A 353 -4.02 -10.91 -6.52
C VAL A 353 -5.34 -11.63 -6.30
N ASP A 354 -5.39 -12.94 -6.58
CA ASP A 354 -6.57 -13.78 -6.35
C ASP A 354 -7.02 -13.76 -4.90
N SER A 355 -6.11 -14.05 -3.93
CA SER A 355 -6.43 -14.09 -2.49
C SER A 355 -6.92 -12.75 -1.94
N VAL A 356 -6.41 -11.64 -2.49
CA VAL A 356 -6.83 -10.31 -2.06
C VAL A 356 -8.15 -9.92 -2.71
N VAL A 357 -8.35 -10.21 -4.00
CA VAL A 357 -9.62 -9.90 -4.68
C VAL A 357 -10.77 -10.75 -4.14
N ASP A 358 -10.53 -11.97 -3.65
CA ASP A 358 -11.54 -12.73 -2.89
C ASP A 358 -12.11 -11.93 -1.71
N LYS A 359 -11.24 -11.20 -0.99
CA LYS A 359 -11.67 -10.34 0.13
C LYS A 359 -12.48 -9.12 -0.34
N TYR A 360 -12.13 -8.56 -1.51
CA TYR A 360 -12.94 -7.49 -2.12
C TYR A 360 -14.32 -8.02 -2.49
N GLU A 361 -14.42 -9.15 -3.19
CA GLU A 361 -15.71 -9.73 -3.60
C GLU A 361 -16.56 -10.11 -2.39
N ALA A 362 -15.97 -10.75 -1.36
CA ALA A 362 -16.67 -11.07 -0.12
C ALA A 362 -17.25 -9.82 0.57
N LEU A 363 -16.49 -8.71 0.57
CA LEU A 363 -16.99 -7.43 1.09
C LEU A 363 -18.12 -6.87 0.23
N PHE A 364 -17.98 -6.89 -1.10
CA PHE A 364 -19.02 -6.41 -2.01
C PHE A 364 -20.31 -7.20 -1.86
N GLU A 365 -20.24 -8.53 -1.84
CA GLU A 365 -21.39 -9.41 -1.64
C GLU A 365 -22.10 -9.15 -0.31
N LYS A 366 -21.33 -9.04 0.79
CA LYS A 366 -21.86 -8.68 2.11
C LYS A 366 -22.58 -7.34 2.11
N LEU A 367 -22.08 -6.34 1.38
CA LEU A 367 -22.70 -5.01 1.33
C LEU A 367 -23.95 -4.99 0.43
N LEU A 368 -23.92 -5.72 -0.68
CA LEU A 368 -25.03 -5.77 -1.63
C LEU A 368 -26.17 -6.67 -1.16
N SER A 369 -25.90 -7.70 -0.35
CA SER A 369 -26.94 -8.62 0.20
C SER A 369 -27.75 -7.99 1.34
N LYS A 370 -27.23 -7.03 2.08
CA LYS A 370 -27.93 -6.38 3.22
C LYS A 370 -29.27 -5.70 2.87
N LYS A 371 -29.60 -5.49 1.59
CA LYS A 371 -30.83 -4.88 1.15
C LYS A 371 -32.03 -5.84 1.14
N VAL A 372 -31.79 -7.13 1.01
CA VAL A 372 -32.89 -8.14 0.94
C VAL A 372 -33.65 -8.24 2.27
N GLN A 373 -33.00 -7.91 3.40
CA GLN A 373 -33.62 -8.02 4.73
C GLN A 373 -34.37 -6.78 5.19
N SER A 374 -34.12 -5.59 4.61
CA SER A 374 -34.82 -4.34 5.00
C SER A 374 -36.09 -4.05 4.20
N ALA A 375 -36.44 -4.88 3.21
CA ALA A 375 -37.60 -4.73 2.33
C ALA A 375 -38.72 -5.76 2.61
N SER A 376 -38.67 -6.50 3.71
CA SER A 376 -39.82 -7.29 4.15
C SER A 376 -40.85 -6.35 4.74
N PRO A 377 -42.04 -6.18 4.14
CA PRO A 377 -43.11 -5.41 4.74
C PRO A 377 -43.54 -6.12 6.02
N THR A 378 -43.50 -5.40 7.14
CA THR A 378 -44.24 -5.77 8.33
C THR A 378 -45.71 -5.87 7.91
N GLN A 379 -46.19 -7.10 7.71
CA GLN A 379 -47.63 -7.36 7.64
C GLN A 379 -48.18 -7.07 9.04
N CYS A 380 -49.01 -6.03 9.13
CA CYS A 380 -49.99 -5.85 10.20
C CYS A 380 -51.09 -6.87 10.06
#